data_f0ceb5606968742eac2fbe95f30a1bb7
#
_entry.id   f0ceb5606968742eac2fbe95f30a1bb7
#
_cell.length_a   1.000
_cell.length_b   1.000
_cell.length_c   1.000
_cell.angle_alpha   90.00
_cell.angle_beta   90.00
_cell.angle_gamma   90.00
#
_symmetry.space_group_name_H-M   'P 1'
#
loop_
_entity.id
_entity.type
_entity.pdbx_description
1 polymer ?
#
loop_
_entity_poly.entity_id
_entity_poly.type
_entity_poly.pdbx_seq_one_letter_code
_entity_poly.pdbx_strand_id
1 'polypeptide(L)'
;MPQPFWKGHALNKADLIERITDRVGDKKTATNAVEAVVDAITRAVAGGEKVAITGFGVFEKVDRAARTARNPATGATVKLKKTSVPKFRPGQGFKDVVSGAKKVAAAAKATPARTTAKATAKAAPAKKAAAKK
;
A
#
# COMPACT_ATOMS: atom_id res chain seq x y z
N MET A 1 1.85 -21.33 -25.08
CA MET A 1 1.69 -20.82 -23.72
C MET A 1 2.18 -19.43 -23.65
N PRO A 2 1.31 -18.49 -23.30
CA PRO A 2 1.79 -17.13 -23.13
C PRO A 2 2.73 -17.13 -21.96
N GLN A 3 3.90 -16.68 -22.16
CA GLN A 3 4.90 -16.54 -21.13
C GLN A 3 4.43 -15.51 -20.11
N PRO A 4 4.62 -15.78 -18.82
CA PRO A 4 4.29 -14.76 -17.86
C PRO A 4 5.15 -13.54 -18.16
N PHE A 5 4.47 -12.44 -18.38
CA PHE A 5 5.03 -11.19 -18.84
C PHE A 5 6.00 -10.53 -17.85
N TRP A 6 6.29 -11.16 -16.76
CA TRP A 6 7.04 -10.57 -15.68
C TRP A 6 8.51 -10.93 -15.58
N LYS A 7 9.04 -11.56 -16.60
CA LYS A 7 10.48 -11.81 -16.53
C LYS A 7 11.23 -10.54 -16.88
N GLY A 8 11.56 -9.79 -15.88
CA GLY A 8 12.56 -8.76 -16.01
C GLY A 8 12.14 -7.38 -16.44
N HIS A 9 10.85 -7.15 -16.71
CA HIS A 9 10.42 -5.82 -17.06
C HIS A 9 9.72 -5.13 -15.89
N ALA A 10 10.21 -3.96 -15.56
CA ALA A 10 9.52 -3.12 -14.60
C ALA A 10 8.19 -2.70 -15.19
N LEU A 11 7.12 -2.88 -14.43
CA LEU A 11 5.78 -2.49 -14.84
C LEU A 11 5.68 -0.96 -14.79
N ASN A 12 5.39 -0.36 -15.92
CA ASN A 12 5.24 1.08 -16.02
C ASN A 12 3.78 1.49 -15.87
N LYS A 13 3.55 2.79 -15.73
CA LYS A 13 2.19 3.34 -15.66
C LYS A 13 1.35 2.92 -16.86
N ALA A 14 1.94 2.93 -18.05
CA ALA A 14 1.25 2.54 -19.27
C ALA A 14 0.80 1.08 -19.23
N ASP A 15 1.67 0.19 -18.78
CA ASP A 15 1.36 -1.22 -18.64
C ASP A 15 0.25 -1.46 -17.61
N LEU A 16 0.26 -0.66 -16.56
CA LEU A 16 -0.77 -0.73 -15.53
C LEU A 16 -2.13 -0.31 -16.09
N ILE A 17 -2.15 0.77 -16.86
CA ILE A 17 -3.36 1.25 -17.54
C ILE A 17 -3.91 0.18 -18.47
N GLU A 18 -3.02 -0.45 -19.25
CA GLU A 18 -3.42 -1.50 -20.18
C GLU A 18 -4.10 -2.67 -19.46
N ARG A 19 -3.52 -3.12 -18.35
CA ARG A 19 -4.09 -4.20 -17.55
C ARG A 19 -5.45 -3.87 -16.94
N ILE A 20 -5.66 -2.61 -16.64
CA ILE A 20 -6.92 -2.16 -16.05
C ILE A 20 -7.98 -1.95 -17.13
N THR A 21 -7.55 -1.65 -18.36
CA THR A 21 -8.45 -1.40 -19.49
C THR A 21 -9.44 -2.56 -19.69
N ASP A 22 -8.97 -3.79 -19.56
CA ASP A 22 -9.83 -4.97 -19.72
C ASP A 22 -10.96 -5.00 -18.69
N ARG A 23 -10.76 -4.40 -17.53
CA ARG A 23 -11.74 -4.41 -16.45
C ARG A 23 -12.66 -3.18 -16.50
N VAL A 24 -12.15 -2.08 -16.97
CA VAL A 24 -12.87 -0.81 -17.03
C VAL A 24 -13.58 -0.64 -18.35
N GLY A 25 -13.09 -1.32 -19.39
CA GLY A 25 -13.71 -1.33 -20.72
C GLY A 25 -13.22 -0.26 -21.67
N ASP A 26 -12.52 0.75 -21.17
CA ASP A 26 -12.02 1.83 -22.01
C ASP A 26 -10.68 2.36 -21.52
N LYS A 27 -9.77 2.55 -22.45
CA LYS A 27 -8.42 3.01 -22.13
C LYS A 27 -8.39 4.41 -21.52
N LYS A 28 -9.24 5.30 -22.01
CA LYS A 28 -9.30 6.67 -21.51
C LYS A 28 -9.78 6.68 -20.07
N THR A 29 -10.83 5.90 -19.77
CA THR A 29 -11.35 5.75 -18.41
C THR A 29 -10.31 5.09 -17.51
N ALA A 30 -9.61 4.07 -18.00
CA ALA A 30 -8.55 3.42 -17.24
C ALA A 30 -7.41 4.39 -16.91
N THR A 31 -7.02 5.25 -17.87
CA THR A 31 -6.00 6.25 -17.66
C THR A 31 -6.42 7.23 -16.56
N ASN A 32 -7.62 7.78 -16.69
CA ASN A 32 -8.14 8.72 -15.69
C ASN A 32 -8.24 8.08 -14.31
N ALA A 33 -8.66 6.83 -14.24
CA ALA A 33 -8.77 6.11 -12.96
C ALA A 33 -7.41 5.95 -12.29
N VAL A 34 -6.40 5.50 -13.03
CA VAL A 34 -5.05 5.33 -12.50
C VAL A 34 -4.47 6.67 -12.05
N GLU A 35 -4.63 7.71 -12.88
CA GLU A 35 -4.13 9.03 -12.54
C GLU A 35 -4.82 9.60 -11.30
N ALA A 36 -6.13 9.47 -11.23
CA ALA A 36 -6.89 9.96 -10.08
C ALA A 36 -6.46 9.29 -8.77
N VAL A 37 -6.27 7.97 -8.82
CA VAL A 37 -5.84 7.21 -7.62
C VAL A 37 -4.44 7.62 -7.19
N VAL A 38 -3.50 7.71 -8.13
CA VAL A 38 -2.12 8.08 -7.84
C VAL A 38 -2.05 9.51 -7.30
N ASP A 39 -2.79 10.43 -7.92
CA ASP A 39 -2.83 11.81 -7.49
C ASP A 39 -3.43 11.97 -6.10
N ALA A 40 -4.53 11.29 -5.84
CA ALA A 40 -5.18 11.33 -4.53
C ALA A 40 -4.23 10.83 -3.42
N ILE A 41 -3.55 9.70 -3.66
CA ILE A 41 -2.59 9.15 -2.70
C ILE A 41 -1.43 10.12 -2.51
N THR A 42 -0.91 10.67 -3.60
CA THR A 42 0.22 11.59 -3.55
C THR A 42 -0.10 12.84 -2.74
N ARG A 43 -1.26 13.43 -2.99
CA ARG A 43 -1.69 14.64 -2.27
C ARG A 43 -1.91 14.36 -0.79
N ALA A 44 -2.58 13.26 -0.45
CA ALA A 44 -2.82 12.90 0.93
C ALA A 44 -1.50 12.68 1.68
N VAL A 45 -0.59 11.91 1.11
CA VAL A 45 0.71 11.64 1.74
C VAL A 45 1.55 12.92 1.83
N ALA A 46 1.52 13.77 0.81
CA ALA A 46 2.24 15.04 0.83
C ALA A 46 1.71 15.95 1.96
N GLY A 47 0.40 15.92 2.17
CA GLY A 47 -0.23 16.64 3.28
C GLY A 47 0.09 16.06 4.65
N GLY A 48 0.68 14.89 4.70
CA GLY A 48 1.01 14.23 5.97
C GLY A 48 -0.03 13.23 6.42
N GLU A 49 -1.03 12.98 5.59
CA GLU A 49 -2.06 12.01 5.92
C GLU A 49 -1.59 10.59 5.65
N LYS A 50 -2.14 9.68 6.40
CA LYS A 50 -1.85 8.27 6.23
C LYS A 50 -2.94 7.65 5.36
N VAL A 51 -2.56 7.07 4.25
CA VAL A 51 -3.50 6.41 3.34
C VAL A 51 -3.43 4.90 3.54
N ALA A 52 -4.46 4.34 4.13
CA ALA A 52 -4.52 2.91 4.38
C ALA A 52 -5.48 2.26 3.37
N ILE A 53 -4.93 1.36 2.57
CA ILE A 53 -5.71 0.59 1.59
C ILE A 53 -5.77 -0.84 2.09
N THR A 54 -6.95 -1.25 2.51
CA THR A 54 -7.16 -2.57 3.10
C THR A 54 -6.76 -3.67 2.12
N GLY A 55 -5.95 -4.60 2.57
CA GLY A 55 -5.47 -5.70 1.74
C GLY A 55 -4.24 -5.38 0.90
N PHE A 56 -3.93 -4.10 0.71
CA PHE A 56 -2.77 -3.68 -0.07
C PHE A 56 -1.64 -3.16 0.81
N GLY A 57 -1.92 -2.15 1.61
CA GLY A 57 -0.89 -1.58 2.48
C GLY A 57 -1.22 -0.16 2.91
N VAL A 58 -0.23 0.45 3.52
CA VAL A 58 -0.37 1.80 4.07
C VAL A 58 0.75 2.68 3.54
N PHE A 59 0.38 3.84 3.03
CA PHE A 59 1.31 4.89 2.64
C PHE A 59 1.33 5.94 3.74
N GLU A 60 2.51 6.29 4.21
CA GLU A 60 2.66 7.31 5.25
C GLU A 60 3.87 8.19 4.96
N LYS A 61 3.85 9.40 5.49
CA LYS A 61 4.98 10.31 5.38
C LYS A 61 5.79 10.18 6.66
N VAL A 62 7.07 9.99 6.52
CA VAL A 62 7.97 9.86 7.66
C VAL A 62 8.99 10.98 7.61
N ASP A 63 9.05 11.76 8.67
CA ASP A 63 10.03 12.82 8.78
C ASP A 63 11.33 12.23 9.31
N ARG A 64 12.39 12.48 8.59
CA ARG A 64 13.72 12.08 9.01
C ARG A 64 14.47 13.29 9.54
N ALA A 65 14.92 13.20 10.76
CA ALA A 65 15.69 14.25 11.37
C ALA A 65 17.00 14.49 10.62
N ALA A 66 17.52 15.69 10.73
CA ALA A 66 18.82 16.00 10.18
C ALA A 66 19.86 15.07 10.81
N ARG A 67 20.74 14.57 9.99
CA ARG A 67 21.80 13.65 10.44
C ARG A 67 23.05 13.85 9.62
N THR A 68 24.14 13.41 10.18
CA THR A 68 25.41 13.40 9.49
C THR A 68 25.63 12.01 8.90
N ALA A 69 25.93 11.95 7.63
CA ALA A 69 26.23 10.69 6.95
C ALA A 69 27.63 10.79 6.34
N ARG A 70 28.25 9.65 6.19
CA ARG A 70 29.55 9.58 5.54
C ARG A 70 29.38 9.05 4.12
N ASN A 71 29.94 9.74 3.17
CA ASN A 71 29.90 9.29 1.78
C ASN A 71 30.85 8.11 1.62
N PRO A 72 30.34 6.91 1.26
CA PRO A 72 31.20 5.73 1.14
C PRO A 72 32.22 5.83 0.01
N ALA A 73 31.98 6.68 -0.99
CA ALA A 73 32.92 6.82 -2.10
C ALA A 73 34.08 7.74 -1.79
N THR A 74 33.83 8.82 -1.08
CA THR A 74 34.86 9.83 -0.81
C THR A 74 35.29 9.89 0.65
N GLY A 75 34.56 9.24 1.54
CA GLY A 75 34.80 9.29 2.98
C GLY A 75 34.42 10.61 3.62
N ALA A 76 33.96 11.57 2.84
CA ALA A 76 33.59 12.89 3.33
C ALA A 76 32.33 12.86 4.18
N THR A 77 32.28 13.70 5.19
CA THR A 77 31.12 13.84 6.05
C THR A 77 30.14 14.80 5.41
N VAL A 78 28.92 14.34 5.18
CA VAL A 78 27.86 15.15 4.57
C VAL A 78 26.76 15.36 5.59
N LYS A 79 26.36 16.58 5.79
CA LYS A 79 25.24 16.90 6.66
C LYS A 79 23.96 16.81 5.86
N LEU A 80 23.10 15.90 6.24
CA LEU A 80 21.78 15.73 5.62
C LEU A 80 20.78 16.54 6.41
N LYS A 81 20.06 17.40 5.70
CA LYS A 81 19.02 18.21 6.32
C LYS A 81 17.80 17.36 6.65
N LYS A 82 16.94 17.88 7.51
CA LYS A 82 15.67 17.25 7.79
C LYS A 82 14.92 17.07 6.48
N THR A 83 14.41 15.88 6.27
CA THR A 83 13.71 15.51 5.03
C THR A 83 12.51 14.65 5.35
N SER A 84 11.43 14.86 4.64
CA SER A 84 10.25 14.01 4.74
C SER A 84 10.23 13.06 3.56
N VAL A 85 10.06 11.79 3.82
CA VAL A 85 10.02 10.77 2.76
C VAL A 85 8.76 9.93 2.88
N PRO A 86 8.17 9.56 1.74
CA PRO A 86 7.05 8.65 1.76
C PRO A 86 7.53 7.25 2.11
N LYS A 87 6.74 6.55 2.91
CA LYS A 87 7.01 5.17 3.30
C LYS A 87 5.80 4.32 2.99
N PHE A 88 6.04 3.18 2.40
CA PHE A 88 5.00 2.21 2.13
C PHE A 88 5.17 1.00 3.04
N ARG A 89 4.10 0.64 3.73
CA ARG A 89 4.07 -0.58 4.55
C ARG A 89 3.09 -1.56 3.92
N PRO A 90 3.56 -2.68 3.39
CA PRO A 90 2.65 -3.64 2.78
C PRO A 90 1.71 -4.22 3.83
N GLY A 91 0.47 -4.40 3.45
CA GLY A 91 -0.51 -5.07 4.29
C GLY A 91 -0.31 -6.56 4.31
N GLN A 92 -0.95 -7.24 5.24
CA GLN A 92 -0.82 -8.69 5.38
C GLN A 92 -1.25 -9.42 4.10
N GLY A 93 -2.38 -9.03 3.54
CA GLY A 93 -2.85 -9.64 2.29
C GLY A 93 -1.86 -9.50 1.14
N PHE A 94 -1.22 -8.35 1.04
CA PHE A 94 -0.21 -8.12 0.00
C PHE A 94 1.04 -8.98 0.25
N LYS A 95 1.47 -9.08 1.50
CA LYS A 95 2.60 -9.93 1.87
C LYS A 95 2.34 -11.39 1.53
N ASP A 96 1.15 -11.88 1.84
CA ASP A 96 0.76 -13.27 1.60
C ASP A 96 0.79 -13.59 0.09
N VAL A 97 0.37 -12.64 -0.72
CA VAL A 97 0.41 -12.79 -2.17
C VAL A 97 1.85 -12.79 -2.69
N VAL A 98 2.67 -11.87 -2.21
CA VAL A 98 4.07 -11.75 -2.65
C VAL A 98 4.91 -12.95 -2.19
N SER A 99 4.63 -13.46 -1.00
CA SER A 99 5.35 -14.63 -0.47
C SER A 99 4.87 -15.94 -1.10
N GLY A 100 3.80 -15.90 -1.88
CA GLY A 100 3.23 -17.09 -2.50
C GLY A 100 2.30 -17.89 -1.61
N ALA A 101 2.06 -17.43 -0.39
CA ALA A 101 1.14 -18.10 0.53
C ALA A 101 -0.30 -18.02 0.05
N LYS A 102 -0.62 -16.98 -0.71
CA LYS A 102 -1.96 -16.80 -1.25
C LYS A 102 -1.87 -16.46 -2.73
N LYS A 103 -2.54 -17.22 -3.57
CA LYS A 103 -2.57 -16.92 -4.98
C LYS A 103 -3.50 -15.73 -5.24
N VAL A 104 -3.08 -14.88 -6.15
CA VAL A 104 -3.95 -13.80 -6.58
C VAL A 104 -5.03 -14.40 -7.43
N ALA A 105 -6.24 -14.36 -6.96
CA ALA A 105 -7.35 -14.79 -7.75
C ALA A 105 -7.54 -13.83 -8.90
N ALA A 106 -7.60 -14.37 -10.08
CA ALA A 106 -7.79 -13.54 -11.23
C ALA A 106 -9.17 -12.92 -11.18
N ALA A 107 -9.20 -11.64 -11.22
CA ALA A 107 -10.44 -10.91 -11.40
C ALA A 107 -11.58 -11.28 -10.50
N ALA A 108 -11.32 -11.51 -9.31
CA ALA A 108 -12.38 -11.85 -8.46
C ALA A 108 -13.34 -10.75 -8.30
N LYS A 109 -14.55 -11.03 -8.49
CA LYS A 109 -15.50 -10.16 -8.12
C LYS A 109 -15.45 -9.97 -6.72
N ALA A 110 -15.29 -8.88 -6.33
CA ALA A 110 -15.21 -8.58 -5.01
C ALA A 110 -16.45 -8.86 -4.35
N THR A 111 -16.52 -9.74 -3.63
CA THR A 111 -17.58 -9.94 -2.85
C THR A 111 -17.37 -9.26 -1.61
N PRO A 112 -18.17 -8.47 -1.30
CA PRO A 112 -18.08 -7.81 -0.11
C PRO A 112 -18.35 -8.72 0.99
N ALA A 113 -17.66 -8.93 1.56
CA ALA A 113 -17.90 -9.70 2.55
C ALA A 113 -18.67 -9.19 3.59
N ARG A 114 -19.27 -9.25 3.85
CA ARG A 114 -19.82 -8.87 4.79
C ARG A 114 -19.46 -9.11 5.99
N THR A 115 -19.28 -9.09 6.57
CA THR A 115 -19.02 -9.17 7.52
C THR A 115 -19.19 -9.16 8.53
N THR A 116 -19.30 -9.21 8.93
CA THR A 116 -19.48 -9.21 9.76
C THR A 116 -19.24 -9.05 10.82
N ALA A 117 -19.26 -8.85 11.06
CA ALA A 117 -19.07 -8.54 11.95
C ALA A 117 -19.28 -8.88 13.16
N LYS A 118 -19.44 -9.14 13.45
CA LYS A 118 -19.77 -9.44 14.47
C LYS A 118 -18.92 -9.54 15.35
N ALA A 119 -18.68 -9.56 15.51
CA ALA A 119 -17.92 -9.79 16.22
C ALA A 119 -17.69 -9.11 17.36
N THR A 120 -17.85 -8.89 17.52
CA THR A 120 -17.65 -8.29 18.28
C THR A 120 -17.77 -8.35 19.43
N ALA A 121 -17.99 -8.49 19.57
CA ALA A 121 -18.23 -8.49 20.47
C ALA A 121 -17.78 -8.75 21.58
N LYS A 122 -17.61 -8.97 21.76
CA LYS A 122 -17.44 -9.22 22.66
C LYS A 122 -16.69 -8.80 23.44
N ALA A 123 -16.61 -8.70 23.61
CA ALA A 123 -15.94 -8.36 24.20
C ALA A 123 -15.95 -8.00 25.39
N ALA A 124 -15.96 -8.04 25.71
CA ALA A 124 -16.06 -7.71 26.60
C ALA A 124 -15.72 -7.78 27.73
N PRO A 125 -15.57 -7.85 28.10
CA PRO A 125 -15.46 -7.84 29.00
C PRO A 125 -15.08 -7.53 30.03
N ALA A 126 -14.93 -7.61 30.21
CA ALA A 126 -14.69 -7.38 30.96
C ALA A 126 -14.62 -7.14 32.07
N LYS A 127 -14.62 -7.20 32.35
CA LYS A 127 -14.60 -6.97 33.17
C LYS A 127 -14.40 -6.96 34.18
N LYS A 128 -14.17 -6.88 34.55
CA LYS A 128 -14.01 -6.83 35.38
C LYS A 128 -13.83 -6.61 36.35
N ALA A 129 -13.70 -6.53 36.60
CA ALA A 129 -13.65 -6.29 37.38
C ALA A 129 -13.57 -6.13 38.51
N ALA A 130 -13.45 -6.17 38.86
CA ALA A 130 -13.42 -6.02 39.72
C ALA A 130 -13.40 -5.90 40.87
N ALA A 131 -13.30 -5.92 41.26
CA ALA A 131 -13.33 -5.80 42.18
C ALA A 131 -13.12 -5.75 43.27
N LYS A 132 -12.93 -5.75 43.75
CA LYS A 132 -12.74 -5.71 44.64
C LYS A 132 -12.68 -5.49 45.67
N LYS A 133 -12.53 -5.57 46.21
CA LYS A 133 -12.39 -5.36 47.10
C LYS A 133 -12.04 -5.14 47.76
#